data_f406ed980c8df28e70657254b540886d
#
_entry.id   f406ed980c8df28e70657254b540886d
#
_cell.length_a   1.000
_cell.length_b   1.000
_cell.length_c   1.000
_cell.angle_alpha   90.00
_cell.angle_beta   90.00
_cell.angle_gamma   90.00
#
_symmetry.space_group_name_H-M   'P 1'
#
loop_
_entity.id
_entity.type
_entity.pdbx_description
1 polymer ?
#
loop_
_entity_poly.entity_id
_entity_poly.type
_entity_poly.pdbx_seq_one_letter_code
_entity_poly.pdbx_strand_id
1 'polypeptide(L)'
;TNRHVVEVDQEALAEARSKVETFRRLVELEKEKLEQLRQEIGRLPEGPSRKQLALILETREGELARILPQLEAGETQVAAMEKGIYPSDIKIILADGREMTADFLQVSTSHDLALLALHAIDNPYLPRDPTGRRLQQGEKVYTIGSPVGLRHTVTSGIFSGYRERPEDGSVLLQTDAAINPGNSGGPLIDEQGYVFGVNTMILKDTEGIGFAIPIGVVFEDFISLLR
;
A
#
# COMPACT_ATOMS: atom_id res chain seq x y z
N THR A 1 -11.22 -3.80 6.33
CA THR A 1 -10.25 -2.88 5.73
C THR A 1 -10.31 -2.94 4.21
N ASN A 2 -9.52 -2.12 3.52
CA ASN A 2 -9.39 -2.21 2.06
C ASN A 2 -8.38 -3.30 1.65
N ARG A 3 -8.57 -3.83 0.42
CA ARG A 3 -7.67 -4.79 -0.22
C ARG A 3 -6.28 -4.19 -0.44
N HIS A 4 -6.21 -2.98 -1.00
CA HIS A 4 -4.93 -2.29 -1.27
C HIS A 4 -4.08 -2.00 -0.01
N VAL A 5 -4.66 -2.10 1.20
CA VAL A 5 -3.92 -1.96 2.47
C VAL A 5 -3.18 -3.25 2.84
N VAL A 6 -3.67 -4.40 2.38
CA VAL A 6 -3.19 -5.74 2.77
C VAL A 6 -2.69 -6.57 1.59
N GLU A 7 -2.69 -6.03 0.39
CA GLU A 7 -2.11 -6.64 -0.80
C GLU A 7 -0.92 -5.82 -1.32
N VAL A 8 -0.02 -6.51 -1.98
CA VAL A 8 1.07 -5.85 -2.70
C VAL A 8 0.49 -5.13 -3.91
N ASP A 9 0.79 -3.85 -4.03
CA ASP A 9 0.47 -3.07 -5.22
C ASP A 9 1.22 -3.64 -6.43
N GLN A 10 0.48 -4.23 -7.36
CA GLN A 10 1.05 -4.88 -8.55
C GLN A 10 1.70 -3.87 -9.51
N GLU A 11 1.20 -2.64 -9.56
CA GLU A 11 1.79 -1.58 -10.38
C GLU A 11 3.12 -1.13 -9.77
N ALA A 12 3.14 -0.89 -8.46
CA ALA A 12 4.37 -0.57 -7.73
C ALA A 12 5.41 -1.71 -7.81
N LEU A 13 4.98 -2.98 -7.74
CA LEU A 13 5.87 -4.13 -7.92
C LEU A 13 6.45 -4.17 -9.34
N ALA A 14 5.62 -3.96 -10.36
CA ALA A 14 6.07 -3.95 -11.76
C ALA A 14 7.07 -2.81 -12.01
N GLU A 15 6.81 -1.62 -11.46
CA GLU A 15 7.73 -0.48 -11.53
C GLU A 15 9.05 -0.76 -10.82
N ALA A 16 9.01 -1.32 -9.61
CA ALA A 16 10.20 -1.70 -8.85
C ALA A 16 11.05 -2.74 -9.61
N ARG A 17 10.41 -3.78 -10.17
CA ARG A 17 11.09 -4.77 -11.04
C ARG A 17 11.78 -4.11 -12.23
N SER A 18 11.07 -3.23 -12.93
CA SER A 18 11.64 -2.54 -14.11
C SER A 18 12.85 -1.67 -13.74
N LYS A 19 12.79 -0.97 -12.62
CA LYS A 19 13.92 -0.15 -12.11
C LYS A 19 15.12 -1.04 -11.76
N VAL A 20 14.91 -2.11 -11.04
CA VAL A 20 15.97 -3.06 -10.64
C VAL A 20 16.60 -3.72 -11.87
N GLU A 21 15.80 -4.17 -12.83
CA GLU A 21 16.30 -4.78 -14.06
C GLU A 21 17.13 -3.81 -14.91
N THR A 22 16.66 -2.56 -15.04
CA THR A 22 17.40 -1.51 -15.73
C THR A 22 18.72 -1.24 -15.04
N PHE A 23 18.72 -1.15 -13.72
CA PHE A 23 19.90 -0.89 -12.93
C PHE A 23 20.90 -2.08 -12.98
N ARG A 24 20.41 -3.31 -12.88
CA ARG A 24 21.20 -4.53 -13.08
C ARG A 24 21.91 -4.52 -14.42
N ARG A 25 21.20 -4.19 -15.49
CA ARG A 25 21.76 -4.12 -16.84
C ARG A 25 22.88 -3.10 -16.96
N LEU A 26 22.73 -1.92 -16.32
CA LEU A 26 23.77 -0.90 -16.31
C LEU A 26 25.03 -1.37 -15.54
N VAL A 27 24.83 -2.03 -14.40
CA VAL A 27 25.92 -2.61 -13.61
C VAL A 27 26.67 -3.69 -14.40
N GLU A 28 25.98 -4.60 -15.08
CA GLU A 28 26.60 -5.64 -15.89
C GLU A 28 27.40 -5.03 -17.07
N LEU A 29 26.84 -4.02 -17.73
CA LEU A 29 27.54 -3.31 -18.79
C LEU A 29 28.83 -2.62 -18.30
N GLU A 30 28.80 -2.06 -17.09
CA GLU A 30 29.98 -1.43 -16.50
C GLU A 30 31.03 -2.49 -16.10
N LYS A 31 30.62 -3.63 -15.54
CA LYS A 31 31.52 -4.77 -15.26
C LYS A 31 32.23 -5.25 -16.53
N GLU A 32 31.48 -5.41 -17.62
CA GLU A 32 32.07 -5.81 -18.90
C GLU A 32 33.13 -4.81 -19.42
N LYS A 33 32.82 -3.49 -19.31
CA LYS A 33 33.80 -2.45 -19.70
C LYS A 33 35.06 -2.45 -18.83
N LEU A 34 34.89 -2.65 -17.52
CA LEU A 34 36.02 -2.72 -16.60
C LEU A 34 36.89 -3.95 -16.89
N GLU A 35 36.28 -5.09 -17.21
CA GLU A 35 37.03 -6.29 -17.60
C GLU A 35 37.77 -6.10 -18.91
N GLN A 36 37.17 -5.46 -19.92
CA GLN A 36 37.87 -5.10 -21.18
C GLN A 36 39.04 -4.15 -20.91
N LEU A 37 38.84 -3.11 -20.09
CA LEU A 37 39.90 -2.19 -19.71
C LEU A 37 41.05 -2.90 -18.96
N ARG A 38 40.74 -3.84 -18.07
CA ARG A 38 41.73 -4.66 -17.34
C ARG A 38 42.56 -5.49 -18.32
N GLN A 39 41.96 -6.11 -19.31
CA GLN A 39 42.62 -6.87 -20.34
C GLN A 39 43.51 -5.98 -21.23
N GLU A 40 43.04 -4.79 -21.58
CA GLU A 40 43.81 -3.82 -22.35
C GLU A 40 45.08 -3.36 -21.59
N ILE A 41 44.92 -3.00 -20.30
CA ILE A 41 46.03 -2.63 -19.42
C ILE A 41 47.08 -3.78 -19.34
N GLY A 42 46.61 -5.04 -19.27
CA GLY A 42 47.50 -6.21 -19.22
C GLY A 42 48.36 -6.40 -20.48
N ARG A 43 47.90 -5.86 -21.62
CA ARG A 43 48.65 -5.93 -22.91
C ARG A 43 49.65 -4.80 -23.10
N LEU A 44 49.53 -3.73 -22.32
CA LEU A 44 50.39 -2.54 -22.46
C LEU A 44 51.77 -2.77 -21.78
N PRO A 45 52.87 -2.27 -22.38
CA PRO A 45 54.16 -2.25 -21.73
C PRO A 45 54.17 -1.33 -20.51
N GLU A 46 55.10 -1.57 -19.59
CA GLU A 46 55.29 -0.69 -18.44
C GLU A 46 55.59 0.76 -18.89
N GLY A 47 54.79 1.73 -18.40
CA GLY A 47 54.93 3.12 -18.77
C GLY A 47 53.87 4.04 -18.21
N PRO A 48 53.91 5.33 -18.50
CA PRO A 48 52.96 6.34 -18.00
C PRO A 48 51.51 6.01 -18.38
N SER A 49 51.26 5.56 -19.61
CA SER A 49 49.92 5.25 -20.11
C SER A 49 49.30 4.10 -19.35
N ARG A 50 50.07 3.02 -19.07
CA ARG A 50 49.58 1.90 -18.26
C ARG A 50 49.22 2.32 -16.85
N LYS A 51 50.04 3.17 -16.21
CA LYS A 51 49.74 3.71 -14.88
C LYS A 51 48.47 4.58 -14.86
N GLN A 52 48.29 5.40 -15.87
CA GLN A 52 47.10 6.24 -15.98
C GLN A 52 45.82 5.42 -16.15
N LEU A 53 45.82 4.42 -17.03
CA LEU A 53 44.65 3.54 -17.22
C LEU A 53 44.39 2.67 -16.00
N ALA A 54 45.43 2.21 -15.28
CA ALA A 54 45.26 1.50 -14.02
C ALA A 54 44.58 2.35 -12.95
N LEU A 55 44.93 3.63 -12.84
CA LEU A 55 44.26 4.57 -11.92
C LEU A 55 42.78 4.79 -12.29
N ILE A 56 42.47 4.89 -13.59
CA ILE A 56 41.10 4.98 -14.07
C ILE A 56 40.32 3.71 -13.71
N LEU A 57 40.91 2.53 -13.93
CA LEU A 57 40.27 1.27 -13.56
C LEU A 57 39.97 1.21 -12.08
N GLU A 58 40.94 1.50 -11.22
CA GLU A 58 40.78 1.51 -9.76
C GLU A 58 39.65 2.47 -9.30
N THR A 59 39.64 3.67 -9.89
CA THR A 59 38.59 4.67 -9.58
C THR A 59 37.20 4.14 -9.93
N ARG A 60 37.02 3.59 -11.13
CA ARG A 60 35.73 3.07 -11.59
C ARG A 60 35.30 1.80 -10.84
N GLU A 61 36.23 0.92 -10.51
CA GLU A 61 35.94 -0.22 -9.65
C GLU A 61 35.45 0.22 -8.26
N GLY A 62 36.08 1.27 -7.71
CA GLY A 62 35.64 1.88 -6.45
C GLY A 62 34.23 2.50 -6.54
N GLU A 63 33.91 3.14 -7.66
CA GLU A 63 32.56 3.66 -7.93
C GLU A 63 31.54 2.53 -8.04
N LEU A 64 31.86 1.48 -8.79
CA LEU A 64 31.00 0.31 -8.94
C LEU A 64 30.74 -0.37 -7.59
N ALA A 65 31.78 -0.54 -6.76
CA ALA A 65 31.66 -1.14 -5.44
C ALA A 65 30.70 -0.34 -4.50
N ARG A 66 30.58 0.97 -4.69
CA ARG A 66 29.61 1.79 -3.92
C ARG A 66 28.18 1.64 -4.38
N ILE A 67 27.99 1.23 -5.63
CA ILE A 67 26.67 1.12 -6.27
C ILE A 67 26.06 -0.28 -6.05
N LEU A 68 26.89 -1.32 -5.99
CA LEU A 68 26.43 -2.71 -5.83
C LEU A 68 25.49 -2.94 -4.64
N PRO A 69 25.71 -2.37 -3.44
CA PRO A 69 24.78 -2.52 -2.32
C PRO A 69 23.40 -1.94 -2.60
N GLN A 70 23.28 -0.91 -3.47
CA GLN A 70 21.98 -0.35 -3.86
C GLN A 70 21.20 -1.31 -4.77
N LEU A 71 21.88 -1.99 -5.67
CA LEU A 71 21.27 -3.04 -6.50
C LEU A 71 20.77 -4.20 -5.63
N GLU A 72 21.60 -4.70 -4.72
CA GLU A 72 21.25 -5.77 -3.79
C GLU A 72 20.06 -5.40 -2.89
N ALA A 73 20.03 -4.17 -2.39
CA ALA A 73 18.90 -3.65 -1.63
C ALA A 73 17.61 -3.60 -2.47
N GLY A 74 17.69 -3.14 -3.73
CA GLY A 74 16.57 -3.13 -4.66
C GLY A 74 16.05 -4.53 -4.97
N GLU A 75 16.94 -5.49 -5.22
CA GLU A 75 16.60 -6.90 -5.46
C GLU A 75 15.92 -7.52 -4.23
N THR A 76 16.45 -7.24 -3.05
CA THR A 76 15.87 -7.70 -1.79
C THR A 76 14.46 -7.12 -1.57
N GLN A 77 14.27 -5.84 -1.90
CA GLN A 77 12.96 -5.20 -1.80
C GLN A 77 11.95 -5.82 -2.77
N VAL A 78 12.33 -6.04 -4.03
CA VAL A 78 11.47 -6.71 -5.01
C VAL A 78 11.10 -8.11 -4.55
N ALA A 79 12.09 -8.91 -4.09
CA ALA A 79 11.84 -10.26 -3.59
C ALA A 79 10.90 -10.28 -2.37
N ALA A 80 11.00 -9.29 -1.48
CA ALA A 80 10.08 -9.13 -0.35
C ALA A 80 8.65 -8.81 -0.82
N MET A 81 8.49 -7.93 -1.81
CA MET A 81 7.18 -7.63 -2.40
C MET A 81 6.57 -8.85 -3.12
N GLU A 82 7.39 -9.63 -3.82
CA GLU A 82 6.96 -10.85 -4.53
C GLU A 82 6.47 -11.96 -3.60
N LYS A 83 7.01 -12.02 -2.38
CA LYS A 83 6.60 -12.99 -1.38
C LYS A 83 5.12 -12.87 -1.00
N GLY A 84 4.52 -11.69 -1.21
CA GLY A 84 3.16 -11.37 -0.79
C GLY A 84 3.04 -11.10 0.70
N ILE A 85 1.82 -10.79 1.13
CA ILE A 85 1.50 -10.51 2.54
C ILE A 85 0.70 -11.69 3.08
N TYR A 86 1.19 -12.31 4.16
CA TYR A 86 0.48 -13.35 4.90
C TYR A 86 -0.27 -12.74 6.09
N PRO A 87 -1.35 -13.37 6.59
CA PRO A 87 -2.06 -12.90 7.78
C PRO A 87 -1.11 -12.63 8.96
N SER A 88 -0.12 -13.50 9.19
CA SER A 88 0.90 -13.36 10.24
C SER A 88 1.80 -12.12 10.10
N ASP A 89 1.87 -11.52 8.92
CA ASP A 89 2.67 -10.31 8.68
C ASP A 89 1.87 -9.04 9.01
N ILE A 90 0.54 -9.17 9.18
CA ILE A 90 -0.38 -8.06 9.45
C ILE A 90 -0.50 -7.87 10.96
N LYS A 91 0.05 -6.76 11.45
CA LYS A 91 -0.11 -6.32 12.82
C LYS A 91 -1.34 -5.43 12.97
N ILE A 92 -2.21 -5.81 13.89
CA ILE A 92 -3.41 -5.06 14.27
C ILE A 92 -3.18 -4.48 15.64
N ILE A 93 -3.32 -3.16 15.76
CA ILE A 93 -3.17 -2.46 17.04
C ILE A 93 -4.56 -2.05 17.50
N LEU A 94 -4.98 -2.63 18.62
CA LEU A 94 -6.29 -2.35 19.23
C LEU A 94 -6.31 -0.97 19.90
N ALA A 95 -7.52 -0.50 20.23
CA ALA A 95 -7.71 0.81 20.86
C ALA A 95 -7.00 0.95 22.21
N ASP A 96 -6.83 -0.14 22.95
CA ASP A 96 -6.08 -0.20 24.21
C ASP A 96 -4.57 -0.32 24.05
N GLY A 97 -4.07 -0.34 22.80
CA GLY A 97 -2.65 -0.44 22.47
C GLY A 97 -2.11 -1.86 22.36
N ARG A 98 -2.90 -2.91 22.61
CA ARG A 98 -2.47 -4.29 22.40
C ARG A 98 -2.18 -4.53 20.92
N GLU A 99 -1.05 -5.16 20.64
CA GLU A 99 -0.70 -5.62 19.29
C GLU A 99 -1.12 -7.08 19.11
N MET A 100 -1.78 -7.35 18.01
CA MET A 100 -2.20 -8.69 17.59
C MET A 100 -1.80 -8.93 16.15
N THR A 101 -1.64 -10.19 15.76
CA THR A 101 -1.53 -10.59 14.36
C THR A 101 -2.89 -11.04 13.85
N ALA A 102 -3.12 -10.90 12.57
CA ALA A 102 -4.30 -11.48 11.96
C ALA A 102 -4.18 -13.01 11.90
N ASP A 103 -5.25 -13.71 12.27
CA ASP A 103 -5.30 -15.16 12.19
C ASP A 103 -5.74 -15.64 10.79
N PHE A 104 -6.47 -14.76 10.09
CA PHE A 104 -7.05 -15.06 8.78
C PHE A 104 -7.16 -13.80 7.96
N LEU A 105 -6.97 -13.94 6.65
CA LEU A 105 -7.17 -12.89 5.65
C LEU A 105 -7.97 -13.47 4.48
N GLN A 106 -9.06 -12.81 4.12
CA GLN A 106 -9.74 -13.03 2.85
C GLN A 106 -9.90 -11.70 2.12
N VAL A 107 -9.62 -11.71 0.83
CA VAL A 107 -9.69 -10.54 -0.04
C VAL A 107 -10.89 -10.68 -0.95
N SER A 108 -11.64 -9.60 -1.14
CA SER A 108 -12.72 -9.57 -2.13
C SER A 108 -12.16 -9.58 -3.55
N THR A 109 -12.81 -10.32 -4.44
CA THR A 109 -12.48 -10.33 -5.86
C THR A 109 -13.16 -9.20 -6.64
N SER A 110 -14.24 -8.63 -6.07
CA SER A 110 -15.11 -7.66 -6.74
C SER A 110 -14.90 -6.23 -6.27
N HIS A 111 -14.53 -6.06 -5.00
CA HIS A 111 -14.39 -4.74 -4.40
C HIS A 111 -13.01 -4.58 -3.74
N ASP A 112 -12.66 -3.33 -3.45
CA ASP A 112 -11.44 -3.00 -2.71
C ASP A 112 -11.64 -3.26 -1.20
N LEU A 113 -11.91 -4.51 -0.84
CA LEU A 113 -12.19 -4.95 0.53
C LEU A 113 -11.34 -6.17 0.92
N ALA A 114 -10.96 -6.21 2.19
CA ALA A 114 -10.33 -7.36 2.82
C ALA A 114 -10.93 -7.59 4.21
N LEU A 115 -11.19 -8.84 4.53
CA LEU A 115 -11.64 -9.30 5.84
C LEU A 115 -10.45 -9.90 6.60
N LEU A 116 -10.18 -9.34 7.78
CA LEU A 116 -9.20 -9.85 8.73
C LEU A 116 -9.93 -10.44 9.93
N ALA A 117 -9.57 -11.66 10.32
CA ALA A 117 -10.02 -12.24 11.58
C ALA A 117 -8.90 -12.16 12.61
N LEU A 118 -9.28 -11.98 13.86
CA LEU A 118 -8.38 -12.02 15.01
C LEU A 118 -9.12 -12.64 16.22
N HIS A 119 -8.37 -13.39 17.03
CA HIS A 119 -8.87 -13.92 18.30
C HIS A 119 -8.77 -12.84 19.38
N ALA A 120 -9.81 -12.02 19.49
CA ALA A 120 -9.89 -10.99 20.52
C ALA A 120 -11.21 -11.14 21.29
N ILE A 121 -11.11 -11.33 22.59
CA ILE A 121 -12.26 -11.44 23.51
C ILE A 121 -12.57 -10.03 24.02
N ASP A 122 -13.86 -9.70 24.09
CA ASP A 122 -14.38 -8.43 24.65
C ASP A 122 -13.88 -7.15 23.97
N ASN A 123 -13.69 -7.19 22.64
CA ASN A 123 -13.39 -5.98 21.90
C ASN A 123 -14.68 -5.20 21.56
N PRO A 124 -14.65 -3.87 21.74
CA PRO A 124 -15.71 -3.03 21.22
C PRO A 124 -15.74 -3.12 19.69
N TYR A 125 -16.93 -3.09 19.13
CA TYR A 125 -17.16 -3.08 17.69
C TYR A 125 -18.11 -1.95 17.31
N LEU A 126 -18.07 -1.53 16.07
CA LEU A 126 -19.02 -0.56 15.52
C LEU A 126 -20.28 -1.29 15.08
N PRO A 127 -21.45 -0.96 15.66
CA PRO A 127 -22.69 -1.57 15.27
C PRO A 127 -23.18 -1.08 13.90
N ARG A 128 -23.96 -1.92 13.23
CA ARG A 128 -24.76 -1.48 12.08
C ARG A 128 -26.07 -0.85 12.58
N ASP A 129 -26.62 0.07 11.80
CA ASP A 129 -27.96 0.57 12.09
C ASP A 129 -28.98 -0.59 12.05
N PRO A 130 -29.69 -0.84 13.16
CA PRO A 130 -30.63 -1.97 13.26
C PRO A 130 -31.89 -1.79 12.40
N THR A 131 -32.18 -0.56 11.96
CA THR A 131 -33.35 -0.26 11.14
C THR A 131 -33.10 -0.49 9.65
N GLY A 132 -31.81 -0.64 9.25
CA GLY A 132 -31.43 -0.75 7.86
C GLY A 132 -31.64 0.54 7.06
N ARG A 133 -31.69 1.70 7.74
CA ARG A 133 -31.87 2.99 7.07
C ARG A 133 -30.70 3.30 6.13
N ARG A 134 -30.94 4.16 5.18
CA ARG A 134 -29.93 4.75 4.30
C ARG A 134 -29.59 6.16 4.75
N LEU A 135 -28.34 6.58 4.59
CA LEU A 135 -27.92 7.96 4.81
C LEU A 135 -28.67 8.89 3.85
N GLN A 136 -29.02 10.07 4.35
CA GLN A 136 -29.61 11.15 3.54
C GLN A 136 -28.56 12.23 3.29
N GLN A 137 -28.63 12.88 2.13
CA GLN A 137 -27.72 13.99 1.80
C GLN A 137 -27.81 15.09 2.86
N GLY A 138 -26.63 15.56 3.29
CA GLY A 138 -26.48 16.55 4.35
C GLY A 138 -26.40 15.97 5.75
N GLU A 139 -26.63 14.66 5.96
CA GLU A 139 -26.40 14.05 7.27
C GLU A 139 -24.92 14.10 7.63
N LYS A 140 -24.65 14.40 8.88
CA LYS A 140 -23.29 14.47 9.41
C LYS A 140 -22.69 13.08 9.53
N VAL A 141 -21.45 12.95 9.06
CA VAL A 141 -20.70 11.71 9.10
C VAL A 141 -19.28 11.94 9.60
N TYR A 142 -18.66 10.87 10.09
CA TYR A 142 -17.30 10.88 10.59
C TYR A 142 -16.51 9.76 9.94
N THR A 143 -15.22 10.01 9.71
CA THR A 143 -14.26 8.98 9.35
C THR A 143 -13.23 8.81 10.47
N ILE A 144 -12.79 7.58 10.68
CA ILE A 144 -11.79 7.27 11.70
C ILE A 144 -10.62 6.56 11.01
N GLY A 145 -9.40 6.96 11.33
CA GLY A 145 -8.21 6.37 10.76
C GLY A 145 -6.93 6.71 11.51
N SER A 146 -5.80 6.42 10.91
CA SER A 146 -4.48 6.67 11.49
C SER A 146 -3.55 7.35 10.47
N PRO A 147 -3.93 8.53 9.93
CA PRO A 147 -3.13 9.21 8.92
C PRO A 147 -1.75 9.56 9.48
N VAL A 148 -0.69 9.32 8.66
CA VAL A 148 0.72 9.60 9.02
C VAL A 148 1.13 9.07 10.40
N GLY A 149 0.54 7.95 10.84
CA GLY A 149 0.83 7.36 12.15
C GLY A 149 0.13 8.02 13.35
N LEU A 150 -0.69 9.04 13.13
CA LEU A 150 -1.53 9.66 14.16
C LEU A 150 -2.74 8.76 14.42
N ARG A 151 -2.64 7.93 15.45
CA ARG A 151 -3.69 6.97 15.82
C ARG A 151 -4.99 7.67 16.21
N HIS A 152 -6.13 7.04 15.85
CA HIS A 152 -7.47 7.48 16.24
C HIS A 152 -7.83 8.90 15.78
N THR A 153 -7.32 9.32 14.62
CA THR A 153 -7.73 10.60 14.03
C THR A 153 -9.18 10.49 13.54
N VAL A 154 -10.00 11.42 14.00
CA VAL A 154 -11.40 11.55 13.56
C VAL A 154 -11.52 12.79 12.70
N THR A 155 -12.10 12.66 11.52
CA THR A 155 -12.51 13.78 10.69
C THR A 155 -14.03 13.77 10.52
N SER A 156 -14.63 14.91 10.26
CA SER A 156 -16.09 15.03 10.10
C SER A 156 -16.45 15.82 8.85
N GLY A 157 -17.59 15.49 8.30
CA GLY A 157 -18.19 16.15 7.16
C GLY A 157 -19.65 15.75 7.04
N ILE A 158 -20.19 15.83 5.82
CA ILE A 158 -21.55 15.41 5.51
C ILE A 158 -21.56 14.28 4.49
N PHE A 159 -22.58 13.47 4.51
CA PHE A 159 -22.89 12.56 3.42
C PHE A 159 -23.38 13.36 2.21
N SER A 160 -22.61 13.33 1.11
CA SER A 160 -22.89 14.10 -0.10
C SER A 160 -23.78 13.35 -1.10
N GLY A 161 -23.91 12.03 -0.97
CA GLY A 161 -24.81 11.23 -1.81
C GLY A 161 -24.24 9.88 -2.21
N TYR A 162 -25.08 9.06 -2.82
CA TYR A 162 -24.67 7.81 -3.48
C TYR A 162 -24.14 8.12 -4.87
N ARG A 163 -23.05 7.47 -5.26
CA ARG A 163 -22.44 7.63 -6.59
C ARG A 163 -22.20 6.27 -7.23
N GLU A 164 -22.76 6.09 -8.39
CA GLU A 164 -22.51 4.91 -9.23
C GLU A 164 -21.20 5.11 -9.99
N ARG A 165 -20.34 4.10 -9.98
CA ARG A 165 -19.10 4.07 -10.74
C ARG A 165 -19.39 3.61 -12.16
N PRO A 166 -18.97 4.38 -13.20
CA PRO A 166 -19.23 4.00 -14.59
C PRO A 166 -18.51 2.70 -15.00
N GLU A 167 -17.40 2.36 -14.33
CA GLU A 167 -16.53 1.25 -14.72
C GLU A 167 -17.14 -0.12 -14.41
N ASP A 168 -17.87 -0.24 -13.31
CA ASP A 168 -18.35 -1.52 -12.78
C ASP A 168 -19.80 -1.47 -12.26
N GLY A 169 -20.44 -0.29 -12.28
CA GLY A 169 -21.79 -0.08 -11.77
C GLY A 169 -21.90 -0.13 -10.23
N SER A 170 -20.78 -0.26 -9.53
CA SER A 170 -20.77 -0.27 -8.06
C SER A 170 -21.18 1.07 -7.49
N VAL A 171 -21.88 1.06 -6.35
CA VAL A 171 -22.34 2.27 -5.68
C VAL A 171 -21.42 2.61 -4.52
N LEU A 172 -20.94 3.84 -4.47
CA LEU A 172 -20.11 4.37 -3.38
C LEU A 172 -20.90 5.44 -2.58
N LEU A 173 -20.51 5.60 -1.33
CA LEU A 173 -20.94 6.71 -0.46
C LEU A 173 -19.96 7.87 -0.64
N GLN A 174 -20.43 9.03 -1.09
CA GLN A 174 -19.62 10.24 -1.18
C GLN A 174 -19.74 11.06 0.11
N THR A 175 -18.63 11.61 0.57
CA THR A 175 -18.56 12.53 1.71
C THR A 175 -17.53 13.63 1.45
N ASP A 176 -17.69 14.78 2.10
CA ASP A 176 -16.67 15.83 2.19
C ASP A 176 -15.82 15.73 3.47
N ALA A 177 -16.08 14.76 4.35
CA ALA A 177 -15.19 14.42 5.44
C ALA A 177 -13.81 14.09 4.88
N ALA A 178 -12.75 14.69 5.43
CA ALA A 178 -11.41 14.54 4.93
C ALA A 178 -10.95 13.06 5.02
N ILE A 179 -10.78 12.43 3.86
CA ILE A 179 -10.17 11.11 3.72
C ILE A 179 -8.75 11.31 3.21
N ASN A 180 -7.77 10.86 3.97
CA ASN A 180 -6.35 10.96 3.65
C ASN A 180 -5.72 9.56 3.70
N PRO A 181 -4.51 9.37 3.13
CA PRO A 181 -3.76 8.14 3.35
C PRO A 181 -3.64 7.79 4.84
N GLY A 182 -4.10 6.58 5.22
CA GLY A 182 -4.25 6.13 6.60
C GLY A 182 -5.69 6.14 7.13
N ASN A 183 -6.65 6.75 6.42
CA ASN A 183 -8.10 6.59 6.67
C ASN A 183 -8.71 5.47 5.83
N SER A 184 -8.04 5.04 4.76
CA SER A 184 -8.47 3.90 3.93
C SER A 184 -8.60 2.63 4.78
N GLY A 185 -9.70 1.90 4.60
CA GLY A 185 -10.04 0.73 5.40
C GLY A 185 -10.69 1.05 6.75
N GLY A 186 -10.68 2.31 7.17
CA GLY A 186 -11.39 2.79 8.34
C GLY A 186 -12.89 2.99 8.08
N PRO A 187 -13.70 3.16 9.15
CA PRO A 187 -15.14 3.28 9.03
C PRO A 187 -15.60 4.68 8.62
N LEU A 188 -16.70 4.74 7.89
CA LEU A 188 -17.59 5.90 7.79
C LEU A 188 -18.79 5.67 8.72
N ILE A 189 -18.97 6.52 9.73
CA ILE A 189 -20.02 6.39 10.75
C ILE A 189 -20.90 7.64 10.79
N ASP A 190 -22.12 7.48 11.34
CA ASP A 190 -23.01 8.60 11.67
C ASP A 190 -22.77 9.17 13.09
N GLU A 191 -23.58 10.14 13.49
CA GLU A 191 -23.52 10.76 14.83
C GLU A 191 -23.89 9.80 15.97
N GLN A 192 -24.56 8.70 15.69
CA GLN A 192 -24.94 7.68 16.65
C GLN A 192 -23.86 6.57 16.77
N GLY A 193 -22.83 6.62 15.92
CA GLY A 193 -21.76 5.63 15.89
C GLY A 193 -22.08 4.37 15.09
N TYR A 194 -23.14 4.37 14.29
CA TYR A 194 -23.44 3.29 13.37
C TYR A 194 -22.56 3.36 12.14
N VAL A 195 -22.01 2.20 11.72
CA VAL A 195 -21.17 2.11 10.53
C VAL A 195 -22.04 2.00 9.27
N PHE A 196 -21.75 2.87 8.29
CA PHE A 196 -22.39 2.89 6.97
C PHE A 196 -21.47 2.46 5.84
N GLY A 197 -20.16 2.60 6.01
CA GLY A 197 -19.21 2.22 4.96
C GLY A 197 -17.77 2.05 5.45
N VAL A 198 -16.94 1.61 4.50
CA VAL A 198 -15.48 1.49 4.64
C VAL A 198 -14.84 2.51 3.72
N ASN A 199 -14.09 3.46 4.27
CA ASN A 199 -13.40 4.50 3.49
C ASN A 199 -12.42 3.85 2.52
N THR A 200 -12.38 4.29 1.25
CA THR A 200 -11.55 3.63 0.24
C THR A 200 -10.67 4.58 -0.56
N MET A 201 -11.21 5.64 -1.11
CA MET A 201 -10.45 6.51 -2.01
C MET A 201 -10.85 7.97 -1.89
N ILE A 202 -9.97 8.81 -2.41
CA ILE A 202 -10.24 10.20 -2.75
C ILE A 202 -10.18 10.36 -4.26
N LEU A 203 -10.92 11.30 -4.82
CA LEU A 203 -10.74 11.70 -6.20
C LEU A 203 -9.44 12.52 -6.29
N LYS A 204 -8.45 12.03 -7.07
CA LYS A 204 -7.17 12.75 -7.24
C LYS A 204 -7.44 14.16 -7.78
N ASP A 205 -6.67 15.12 -7.28
CA ASP A 205 -6.72 16.54 -7.68
C ASP A 205 -8.03 17.26 -7.35
N THR A 206 -8.82 16.73 -6.39
CA THR A 206 -10.02 17.38 -5.89
C THR A 206 -10.02 17.39 -4.36
N GLU A 207 -10.24 18.55 -3.77
CA GLU A 207 -10.45 18.68 -2.32
C GLU A 207 -11.90 18.42 -1.94
N GLY A 208 -12.11 17.80 -0.78
CA GLY A 208 -13.47 17.62 -0.23
C GLY A 208 -14.32 16.57 -0.95
N ILE A 209 -13.71 15.63 -1.68
CA ILE A 209 -14.42 14.51 -2.30
C ILE A 209 -13.78 13.20 -1.88
N GLY A 210 -14.39 12.55 -0.89
CA GLY A 210 -14.01 11.22 -0.42
C GLY A 210 -15.11 10.19 -0.70
N PHE A 211 -14.72 8.92 -0.75
CA PHE A 211 -15.64 7.81 -1.00
C PHE A 211 -15.47 6.69 0.01
N ALA A 212 -16.57 6.03 0.33
CA ALA A 212 -16.59 4.80 1.11
C ALA A 212 -17.43 3.73 0.41
N ILE A 213 -17.00 2.48 0.54
CA ILE A 213 -17.77 1.31 0.09
C ILE A 213 -18.89 1.08 1.11
N PRO A 214 -20.17 0.94 0.69
CA PRO A 214 -21.28 0.70 1.61
C PRO A 214 -21.06 -0.53 2.47
N ILE A 215 -21.42 -0.47 3.74
CA ILE A 215 -21.24 -1.60 4.66
C ILE A 215 -22.01 -2.84 4.25
N GLY A 216 -23.12 -2.70 3.52
CA GLY A 216 -23.87 -3.82 2.95
C GLY A 216 -23.04 -4.70 2.04
N VAL A 217 -22.18 -4.08 1.20
CA VAL A 217 -21.27 -4.77 0.29
C VAL A 217 -20.28 -5.66 1.03
N VAL A 218 -19.81 -5.22 2.22
CA VAL A 218 -18.91 -6.06 3.06
C VAL A 218 -19.59 -7.37 3.44
N PHE A 219 -20.88 -7.33 3.80
CA PHE A 219 -21.63 -8.54 4.18
C PHE A 219 -22.01 -9.39 2.97
N GLU A 220 -22.15 -8.80 1.79
CA GLU A 220 -22.37 -9.54 0.54
C GLU A 220 -21.09 -10.28 0.11
N ASP A 221 -19.96 -9.60 0.10
CA ASP A 221 -18.67 -10.16 -0.33
C ASP A 221 -18.19 -11.30 0.60
N PHE A 222 -18.43 -11.17 1.91
CA PHE A 222 -17.93 -12.10 2.91
C PHE A 222 -19.05 -12.91 3.61
N ILE A 223 -20.21 -13.06 2.95
CA ILE A 223 -21.41 -13.68 3.53
C ILE A 223 -21.18 -15.11 4.06
N SER A 224 -20.26 -15.85 3.44
CA SER A 224 -19.91 -17.22 3.87
C SER A 224 -19.16 -17.27 5.19
N LEU A 225 -18.53 -16.18 5.60
CA LEU A 225 -17.71 -16.08 6.82
C LEU A 225 -18.37 -15.29 7.94
N LEU A 226 -19.34 -14.44 7.61
CA LEU A 226 -20.00 -13.54 8.56
C LEU A 226 -21.40 -14.04 9.00
N ARG A 227 -21.70 -15.32 8.75
CA ARG A 227 -22.95 -16.00 9.18
C ARG A 227 -22.81 -16.57 10.58
#